data_5de15ce8134f6f1a293ee29b05ca8408
#
_entry.id   5de15ce8134f6f1a293ee29b05ca8408
#
_cell.length_a   1.000
_cell.length_b   1.000
_cell.length_c   1.000
_cell.angle_alpha   90.00
_cell.angle_beta   90.00
_cell.angle_gamma   90.00
#
_symmetry.space_group_name_H-M   'P 1'
#
loop_
_entity.id
_entity.type
_entity.pdbx_description
1 polymer ?
#
loop_
_entity_poly.entity_id
_entity_poly.type
_entity_poly.pdbx_seq_one_letter_code
_entity_poly.pdbx_strand_id
1 'polypeptide(L)'
;MRKISCIILDDEPLAVALLENYTSKIAQLHVALATTDVFQVVDYLQNNKVDLIFIDIQMPEISGIQMMEMFNKDSHFIITSAYPNYALKSYEFRVVDYVLKPISFDKFHKAVTKFLDFSIEATTTALFVKAEGKQVRLNPNEIYFIEGLSDYI
;
A
#
# COMPACT_ATOMS: atom_id res chain seq x y z
N MET A 1 -10.29 17.19 -4.30
CA MET A 1 -9.93 15.85 -3.80
C MET A 1 -8.47 15.56 -4.12
N ARG A 2 -7.70 15.21 -3.11
CA ARG A 2 -6.29 14.86 -3.30
C ARG A 2 -6.18 13.57 -4.10
N LYS A 3 -5.33 13.54 -5.12
CA LYS A 3 -5.00 12.32 -5.84
C LYS A 3 -4.03 11.47 -5.04
N ILE A 4 -4.21 10.18 -5.11
CA ILE A 4 -3.32 9.21 -4.49
C ILE A 4 -2.11 9.02 -5.41
N SER A 5 -0.92 9.33 -4.90
CA SER A 5 0.31 9.10 -5.65
C SER A 5 0.71 7.64 -5.54
N CYS A 6 1.09 7.04 -6.65
CA CYS A 6 1.51 5.65 -6.64
C CYS A 6 2.75 5.39 -7.48
N ILE A 7 3.46 4.32 -7.11
CA ILE A 7 4.58 3.77 -7.86
C ILE A 7 4.18 2.39 -8.38
N ILE A 8 4.62 2.07 -9.57
CA ILE A 8 4.49 0.74 -10.17
C ILE A 8 5.89 0.18 -10.38
N LEU A 9 6.17 -0.95 -9.75
CA LEU A 9 7.47 -1.61 -9.83
C LEU A 9 7.29 -3.10 -10.12
N ASP A 10 7.80 -3.54 -11.24
CA ASP A 10 7.78 -4.94 -11.66
C ASP A 10 8.94 -5.15 -12.64
N ASP A 11 9.67 -6.24 -12.53
CA ASP A 11 10.80 -6.50 -13.43
C ASP A 11 10.38 -6.85 -14.86
N GLU A 12 9.10 -7.12 -15.09
CA GLU A 12 8.55 -7.39 -16.42
C GLU A 12 7.95 -6.11 -17.02
N PRO A 13 8.49 -5.61 -18.15
CA PRO A 13 7.96 -4.38 -18.77
C PRO A 13 6.48 -4.46 -19.14
N LEU A 14 6.00 -5.63 -19.54
CA LEU A 14 4.59 -5.82 -19.89
C LEU A 14 3.69 -5.69 -18.67
N ALA A 15 4.15 -6.14 -17.51
CA ALA A 15 3.40 -5.99 -16.25
C ALA A 15 3.32 -4.52 -15.85
N VAL A 16 4.41 -3.77 -15.99
CA VAL A 16 4.41 -2.31 -15.73
C VAL A 16 3.41 -1.61 -16.64
N ALA A 17 3.46 -1.91 -17.95
CA ALA A 17 2.55 -1.29 -18.92
C ALA A 17 1.08 -1.62 -18.63
N LEU A 18 0.81 -2.85 -18.23
CA LEU A 18 -0.54 -3.29 -17.85
C LEU A 18 -1.07 -2.49 -16.66
N LEU A 19 -0.27 -2.38 -15.61
CA LEU A 19 -0.67 -1.65 -14.40
C LEU A 19 -0.80 -0.15 -14.66
N GLU A 20 0.05 0.43 -15.50
CA GLU A 20 -0.12 1.82 -15.92
C GLU A 20 -1.44 2.03 -16.65
N ASN A 21 -1.80 1.13 -17.53
CA ASN A 21 -3.07 1.19 -18.25
C ASN A 21 -4.25 1.12 -17.26
N TYR A 22 -4.20 0.17 -16.34
CA TYR A 22 -5.26 0.03 -15.33
C TYR A 22 -5.36 1.25 -14.43
N THR A 23 -4.23 1.79 -14.01
CA THR A 23 -4.18 2.98 -13.15
C THR A 23 -4.78 4.19 -13.86
N SER A 24 -4.55 4.33 -15.16
CA SER A 24 -5.10 5.45 -15.93
C SER A 24 -6.62 5.47 -15.97
N LYS A 25 -7.27 4.35 -15.70
CA LYS A 25 -8.73 4.23 -15.67
C LYS A 25 -9.34 4.63 -14.33
N ILE A 26 -8.53 4.89 -13.31
CA ILE A 26 -8.99 5.25 -11.97
C ILE A 26 -8.60 6.69 -11.70
N ALA A 27 -9.60 7.58 -11.65
CA ALA A 27 -9.38 9.02 -11.58
C ALA A 27 -8.63 9.45 -10.30
N GLN A 28 -8.79 8.73 -9.21
CA GLN A 28 -8.18 9.05 -7.93
C GLN A 28 -6.67 8.77 -7.88
N LEU A 29 -6.15 7.99 -8.82
CA LEU A 29 -4.75 7.58 -8.83
C LEU A 29 -3.91 8.46 -9.77
N HIS A 30 -2.68 8.71 -9.34
CA HIS A 30 -1.66 9.42 -10.10
C HIS A 30 -0.37 8.62 -10.03
N VAL A 31 0.15 8.19 -11.19
CA VAL A 31 1.42 7.46 -11.23
C VAL A 31 2.58 8.44 -11.14
N ALA A 32 3.29 8.40 -10.03
CA ALA A 32 4.49 9.21 -9.84
C ALA A 32 5.71 8.60 -10.54
N LEU A 33 5.79 7.28 -10.54
CA LEU A 33 6.90 6.54 -11.18
C LEU A 33 6.42 5.15 -11.57
N ALA A 34 6.71 4.74 -12.79
CA ALA A 34 6.48 3.38 -13.26
C ALA A 34 7.79 2.88 -13.87
N THR A 35 8.32 1.79 -13.37
CA THR A 35 9.67 1.34 -13.74
C THR A 35 9.86 -0.16 -13.52
N THR A 36 10.82 -0.72 -14.26
CA THR A 36 11.34 -2.06 -14.01
C THR A 36 12.58 -2.05 -13.13
N ASP A 37 13.11 -0.87 -12.83
CA ASP A 37 14.37 -0.72 -12.10
C ASP A 37 14.12 -0.36 -10.65
N VAL A 38 14.43 -1.30 -9.76
CA VAL A 38 14.25 -1.14 -8.32
C VAL A 38 15.06 0.04 -7.76
N PHE A 39 16.23 0.32 -8.32
CA PHE A 39 17.06 1.43 -7.84
C PHE A 39 16.46 2.80 -8.15
N GLN A 40 15.70 2.92 -9.22
CA GLN A 40 14.96 4.16 -9.49
C GLN A 40 13.91 4.42 -8.40
N VAL A 41 13.27 3.37 -7.91
CA VAL A 41 12.30 3.49 -6.82
C VAL A 41 13.00 3.91 -5.53
N VAL A 42 14.13 3.28 -5.21
CA VAL A 42 14.92 3.63 -4.02
C VAL A 42 15.32 5.10 -4.05
N ASP A 43 15.89 5.55 -5.17
CA ASP A 43 16.28 6.96 -5.33
C ASP A 43 15.10 7.91 -5.19
N TYR A 44 13.98 7.58 -5.81
CA TYR A 44 12.79 8.42 -5.75
C TYR A 44 12.27 8.56 -4.32
N LEU A 45 12.21 7.45 -3.59
CA LEU A 45 11.66 7.44 -2.23
C LEU A 45 12.58 8.08 -1.18
N GLN A 46 13.85 8.29 -1.50
CA GLN A 46 14.75 9.04 -0.61
C GLN A 46 14.33 10.50 -0.48
N ASN A 47 13.74 11.07 -1.51
CA ASN A 47 13.39 12.50 -1.56
C ASN A 47 11.90 12.77 -1.73
N ASN A 48 11.09 11.73 -1.92
CA ASN A 48 9.67 11.88 -2.19
C ASN A 48 8.88 10.84 -1.39
N LYS A 49 7.65 11.16 -1.08
CA LYS A 49 6.70 10.22 -0.47
C LYS A 49 5.63 9.85 -1.47
N VAL A 50 5.21 8.60 -1.43
CA VAL A 50 4.06 8.13 -2.21
C VAL A 50 3.10 7.38 -1.29
N ASP A 51 1.84 7.36 -1.68
CA ASP A 51 0.80 6.76 -0.87
C ASP A 51 0.73 5.25 -1.04
N LEU A 52 0.95 4.77 -2.25
CA LEU A 52 0.72 3.39 -2.64
C LEU A 52 1.79 2.89 -3.60
N ILE A 53 2.29 1.69 -3.36
CA ILE A 53 3.26 1.05 -4.24
C ILE A 53 2.72 -0.30 -4.69
N PHE A 54 2.57 -0.46 -6.01
CA PHE A 54 2.33 -1.76 -6.63
C PHE A 54 3.69 -2.42 -6.84
N ILE A 55 3.91 -3.57 -6.23
CA ILE A 55 5.24 -4.18 -6.20
C ILE A 55 5.18 -5.68 -6.46
N ASP A 56 6.03 -6.15 -7.38
CA ASP A 56 6.25 -7.57 -7.57
C ASP A 56 7.21 -8.08 -6.48
N ILE A 57 6.92 -9.24 -5.93
CA ILE A 57 7.79 -9.83 -4.90
C ILE A 57 9.09 -10.38 -5.50
N GLN A 58 8.99 -11.05 -6.63
CA GLN A 58 10.16 -11.70 -7.23
C GLN A 58 10.81 -10.82 -8.27
N MET A 59 11.84 -10.12 -7.86
CA MET A 59 12.65 -9.28 -8.73
C MET A 59 14.13 -9.58 -8.50
N PRO A 60 14.98 -9.44 -9.55
CA PRO A 60 16.42 -9.55 -9.35
C PRO A 60 16.94 -8.42 -8.46
N GLU A 61 18.11 -8.61 -7.87
CA GLU A 61 18.83 -7.65 -7.04
C GLU A 61 18.15 -7.39 -5.69
N ILE A 62 17.07 -6.65 -5.66
CA ILE A 62 16.30 -6.38 -4.43
C ILE A 62 14.89 -6.95 -4.61
N SER A 63 14.48 -7.84 -3.71
CA SER A 63 13.13 -8.41 -3.74
C SER A 63 12.08 -7.41 -3.29
N GLY A 64 10.82 -7.68 -3.63
CA GLY A 64 9.72 -6.87 -3.13
C GLY A 64 9.64 -6.83 -1.61
N ILE A 65 9.96 -7.94 -0.95
CA ILE A 65 9.99 -8.00 0.52
C ILE A 65 11.06 -7.06 1.08
N GLN A 66 12.25 -7.07 0.51
CA GLN A 66 13.32 -6.16 0.93
C GLN A 66 12.93 -4.69 0.74
N MET A 67 12.26 -4.38 -0.37
CA MET A 67 11.74 -3.03 -0.61
C MET A 67 10.73 -2.61 0.45
N MET A 68 9.83 -3.52 0.81
CA MET A 68 8.84 -3.23 1.84
C MET A 68 9.49 -3.01 3.20
N GLU A 69 10.52 -3.77 3.55
CA GLU A 69 11.29 -3.57 4.78
C GLU A 69 11.90 -2.18 4.84
N MET A 70 12.40 -1.68 3.71
CA MET A 70 13.03 -0.36 3.63
C MET A 70 12.03 0.80 3.74
N PHE A 71 10.83 0.65 3.20
CA PHE A 71 9.88 1.75 3.03
C PHE A 71 8.52 1.51 3.70
N ASN A 72 8.44 0.57 4.60
CA ASN A 72 7.20 0.16 5.27
C ASN A 72 6.50 1.28 6.05
N LYS A 73 7.24 2.27 6.53
CA LYS A 73 6.67 3.33 7.37
C LYS A 73 5.92 4.40 6.60
N ASP A 74 6.27 4.60 5.34
CA ASP A 74 5.83 5.77 4.58
C ASP A 74 4.81 5.45 3.49
N SER A 75 4.68 4.18 3.11
CA SER A 75 3.82 3.78 1.99
C SER A 75 3.02 2.53 2.31
N HIS A 76 1.89 2.39 1.63
CA HIS A 76 1.14 1.14 1.60
C HIS A 76 1.50 0.36 0.35
N PHE A 77 1.29 -0.95 0.38
CA PHE A 77 1.69 -1.84 -0.71
C PHE A 77 0.52 -2.67 -1.20
N ILE A 78 0.42 -2.80 -2.52
CA ILE A 78 -0.35 -3.85 -3.17
C ILE A 78 0.66 -4.76 -3.84
N ILE A 79 0.73 -6.01 -3.39
CA ILE A 79 1.68 -6.98 -3.89
C ILE A 79 1.10 -7.66 -5.13
N THR A 80 1.92 -7.79 -6.16
CA THR A 80 1.59 -8.59 -7.33
C THR A 80 2.58 -9.75 -7.41
N SER A 81 2.11 -10.95 -7.69
CA SER A 81 2.98 -12.12 -7.76
C SER A 81 2.33 -13.25 -8.53
N ALA A 82 3.16 -14.08 -9.15
CA ALA A 82 2.74 -15.34 -9.73
C ALA A 82 2.58 -16.45 -8.68
N TYR A 83 3.01 -16.22 -7.45
CA TYR A 83 3.09 -17.24 -6.41
C TYR A 83 2.29 -16.87 -5.17
N PRO A 84 1.40 -17.76 -4.68
CA PRO A 84 0.60 -17.48 -3.49
C PRO A 84 1.36 -17.58 -2.17
N ASN A 85 2.56 -18.19 -2.17
CA ASN A 85 3.31 -18.52 -0.95
C ASN A 85 3.75 -17.32 -0.13
N TYR A 86 3.80 -16.14 -0.73
CA TYR A 86 4.29 -14.93 -0.07
C TYR A 86 3.22 -14.21 0.76
N ALA A 87 1.98 -14.64 0.69
CA ALA A 87 0.88 -13.98 1.40
C ALA A 87 1.09 -13.95 2.91
N LEU A 88 1.67 -15.00 3.49
CA LEU A 88 1.90 -15.07 4.94
C LEU A 88 2.95 -14.06 5.42
N LYS A 89 3.99 -13.81 4.64
CA LYS A 89 5.05 -12.86 5.00
C LYS A 89 4.61 -11.41 4.90
N SER A 90 3.58 -11.13 4.13
CA SER A 90 3.10 -9.77 3.91
C SER A 90 2.39 -9.16 5.11
N TYR A 91 2.02 -9.95 6.11
CA TYR A 91 1.37 -9.44 7.33
C TYR A 91 2.27 -8.52 8.16
N GLU A 92 3.59 -8.60 7.99
CA GLU A 92 4.53 -7.75 8.73
C GLU A 92 4.60 -6.32 8.19
N PHE A 93 3.98 -6.04 7.05
CA PHE A 93 4.08 -4.77 6.34
C PHE A 93 2.69 -4.16 6.11
N ARG A 94 2.67 -2.91 5.66
CA ARG A 94 1.42 -2.20 5.30
C ARG A 94 0.88 -2.68 3.95
N VAL A 95 0.57 -3.95 3.87
CA VAL A 95 0.03 -4.56 2.65
C VAL A 95 -1.49 -4.44 2.66
N VAL A 96 -2.01 -3.78 1.65
CA VAL A 96 -3.45 -3.61 1.47
C VAL A 96 -4.06 -4.86 0.86
N ASP A 97 -3.40 -5.43 -0.14
CA ASP A 97 -3.89 -6.61 -0.82
C ASP A 97 -2.75 -7.35 -1.52
N TYR A 98 -3.01 -8.59 -1.83
CA TYR A 98 -2.11 -9.49 -2.55
C TYR A 98 -2.83 -9.96 -3.82
N VAL A 99 -2.30 -9.61 -4.98
CA VAL A 99 -2.95 -9.90 -6.27
C VAL A 99 -2.11 -10.90 -7.05
N LEU A 100 -2.69 -12.08 -7.31
CA LEU A 100 -2.04 -13.11 -8.10
C LEU A 100 -2.07 -12.77 -9.58
N LYS A 101 -0.95 -13.00 -10.25
CA LYS A 101 -0.86 -12.91 -11.72
C LYS A 101 -1.53 -14.13 -12.36
N PRO A 102 -2.18 -14.02 -13.50
CA PRO A 102 -2.36 -12.81 -14.31
C PRO A 102 -3.36 -11.84 -13.69
N ILE A 103 -3.05 -10.55 -13.75
CA ILE A 103 -3.86 -9.51 -13.11
C ILE A 103 -4.93 -9.04 -14.08
N SER A 104 -6.20 -9.32 -13.76
CA SER A 104 -7.32 -8.74 -14.46
C SER A 104 -7.61 -7.33 -13.91
N PHE A 105 -8.29 -6.52 -14.70
CA PHE A 105 -8.73 -5.20 -14.22
C PHE A 105 -9.63 -5.32 -12.99
N ASP A 106 -10.48 -6.35 -12.93
CA ASP A 106 -11.36 -6.58 -11.77
C ASP A 106 -10.55 -6.81 -10.49
N LYS A 107 -9.52 -7.65 -10.53
CA LYS A 107 -8.65 -7.89 -9.37
C LYS A 107 -7.90 -6.63 -8.96
N PHE A 108 -7.37 -5.89 -9.94
CA PHE A 108 -6.69 -4.63 -9.71
C PHE A 108 -7.63 -3.61 -9.07
N HIS A 109 -8.80 -3.45 -9.63
CA HIS A 109 -9.80 -2.50 -9.14
C HIS A 109 -10.23 -2.82 -7.71
N LYS A 110 -10.44 -4.10 -7.38
CA LYS A 110 -10.79 -4.50 -6.02
C LYS A 110 -9.70 -4.17 -5.02
N ALA A 111 -8.43 -4.40 -5.38
CA ALA A 111 -7.30 -4.07 -4.51
C ALA A 111 -7.20 -2.57 -4.27
N VAL A 112 -7.33 -1.77 -5.32
CA VAL A 112 -7.32 -0.31 -5.22
C VAL A 112 -8.49 0.20 -4.39
N THR A 113 -9.67 -0.38 -4.58
CA THR A 113 -10.87 0.01 -3.81
C THR A 113 -10.65 -0.23 -2.32
N LYS A 114 -10.03 -1.33 -1.93
CA LYS A 114 -9.66 -1.57 -0.53
C LYS A 114 -8.79 -0.45 0.02
N PHE A 115 -7.80 -0.02 -0.75
CA PHE A 115 -6.92 1.06 -0.34
C PHE A 115 -7.66 2.39 -0.22
N LEU A 116 -8.49 2.71 -1.20
CA LEU A 116 -9.26 3.96 -1.19
C LEU A 116 -10.22 4.02 -0.01
N ASP A 117 -10.93 2.95 0.28
CA ASP A 117 -11.84 2.85 1.42
C ASP A 117 -11.08 3.02 2.74
N PHE A 118 -9.95 2.35 2.87
CA PHE A 118 -9.08 2.48 4.03
C PHE A 118 -8.58 3.91 4.22
N SER A 119 -8.17 4.57 3.15
CA SER A 119 -7.69 5.97 3.18
C SER A 119 -8.79 6.94 3.60
N ILE A 120 -10.01 6.74 3.13
CA ILE A 120 -11.16 7.57 3.49
C ILE A 120 -11.47 7.40 4.97
N GLU A 121 -11.51 6.18 5.47
CA GLU A 121 -11.76 5.90 6.89
C GLU A 121 -10.69 6.56 7.77
N ALA A 122 -9.42 6.50 7.39
CA ALA A 122 -8.33 7.11 8.14
C ALA A 122 -8.45 8.64 8.21
N THR A 123 -9.07 9.27 7.21
CA THR A 123 -9.23 10.74 7.18
C THR A 123 -10.54 11.22 7.79
N THR A 124 -11.59 10.40 7.78
CA THR A 124 -12.93 10.80 8.21
C THR A 124 -13.33 10.26 9.57
N THR A 125 -12.73 9.15 10.01
CA THR A 125 -13.09 8.53 11.28
C THR A 125 -12.17 9.01 12.40
N ALA A 126 -12.57 10.09 13.06
CA ALA A 126 -11.99 10.42 14.33
C ALA A 126 -12.58 9.47 15.37
N LEU A 127 -11.75 8.68 16.02
CA LEU A 127 -12.15 7.86 17.14
C LEU A 127 -12.28 8.74 18.39
N PHE A 128 -13.46 8.69 19.01
CA PHE A 128 -13.70 9.35 20.29
C PHE A 128 -13.67 8.31 21.39
N VAL A 129 -12.73 8.43 22.32
CA VAL A 129 -12.61 7.54 23.46
C VAL A 129 -12.90 8.33 24.73
N LYS A 130 -13.73 7.77 25.59
CA LYS A 130 -13.95 8.33 26.93
C LYS A 130 -12.73 8.05 27.80
N ALA A 131 -12.04 9.11 28.19
CA ALA A 131 -10.95 9.03 29.15
C ALA A 131 -11.23 10.04 30.26
N GLU A 132 -11.28 9.59 31.50
CA GLU A 132 -11.51 10.42 32.69
C GLU A 132 -12.79 11.27 32.62
N GLY A 133 -13.85 10.73 32.03
CA GLY A 133 -15.11 11.43 31.87
C GLY A 133 -15.19 12.44 30.74
N LYS A 134 -14.11 12.56 29.95
CA LYS A 134 -14.07 13.44 28.77
C LYS A 134 -13.94 12.63 27.49
N GLN A 135 -14.51 13.14 26.41
CA GLN A 135 -14.30 12.56 25.10
C GLN A 135 -12.99 13.09 24.51
N VAL A 136 -12.07 12.19 24.21
CA VAL A 136 -10.80 12.53 23.58
C VAL A 136 -10.82 12.03 22.15
N ARG A 137 -10.49 12.93 21.20
CA ARG A 137 -10.36 12.59 19.80
C ARG A 137 -9.00 11.94 19.55
N LEU A 138 -9.01 10.69 19.08
CA LEU A 138 -7.78 9.99 18.71
C LEU A 138 -7.64 9.91 17.20
N ASN A 139 -6.40 10.11 16.71
CA ASN A 139 -6.07 9.86 15.32
C ASN A 139 -5.96 8.35 15.12
N PRO A 140 -6.68 7.74 14.15
CA PRO A 140 -6.61 6.31 13.92
C PRO A 140 -5.19 5.78 13.70
N ASN A 141 -4.28 6.59 13.19
CA ASN A 141 -2.88 6.19 12.99
C ASN A 141 -2.09 6.05 14.29
N GLU A 142 -2.64 6.49 15.40
CA GLU A 142 -2.01 6.46 16.72
C GLU A 142 -2.57 5.38 17.63
N ILE A 143 -3.50 4.55 17.16
CA ILE A 143 -4.26 3.62 18.01
C ILE A 143 -3.78 2.17 17.98
N TYR A 144 -2.62 1.87 17.46
CA TYR A 144 -2.14 0.48 17.41
C TYR A 144 -1.79 -0.12 18.77
N PHE A 145 -1.86 0.64 19.84
CA PHE A 145 -1.69 0.16 21.22
C PHE A 145 -3.00 -0.19 21.94
N ILE A 146 -4.14 -0.01 21.31
CA ILE A 146 -5.45 -0.23 21.95
C ILE A 146 -5.68 -1.68 22.35
N GLU A 147 -5.15 -2.64 21.60
CA GLU A 147 -5.26 -4.06 21.95
C GLU A 147 -4.70 -4.38 23.32
N GLY A 148 -3.58 -3.76 23.69
CA GLY A 148 -3.01 -3.93 25.01
C GLY A 148 -3.85 -3.36 26.14
N LEU A 149 -4.69 -2.37 25.83
CA LEU A 149 -5.56 -1.72 26.81
C LEU A 149 -6.91 -2.41 26.95
N SER A 150 -7.38 -3.08 25.92
CA SER A 150 -8.68 -3.75 25.96
C SER A 150 -8.73 -4.90 26.96
N ASP A 151 -7.60 -5.50 27.30
CA ASP A 151 -7.50 -6.57 28.28
C ASP A 151 -7.70 -6.09 29.73
N TYR A 152 -7.73 -4.79 29.94
CA TYR A 152 -7.87 -4.18 31.26
C TYR A 152 -9.22 -3.52 31.50
N ILE A 153 -10.10 -3.69 30.56
CA ILE A 153 -11.45 -3.09 30.68
C ILE A 153 -12.49 -4.15 31.12
#